data_d4e4275b40e3c4ea72ae6c12b0e7ee06
#
_entry.id   d4e4275b40e3c4ea72ae6c12b0e7ee06
#
_cell.length_a   1.000
_cell.length_b   1.000
_cell.length_c   1.000
_cell.angle_alpha   90.00
_cell.angle_beta   90.00
_cell.angle_gamma   90.00
#
_symmetry.space_group_name_H-M   'P 1'
#
loop_
_entity.id
_entity.type
_entity.pdbx_description
1 polymer ?
#
loop_
_entity_poly.entity_id
_entity_poly.type
_entity_poly.pdbx_seq_one_letter_code
_entity_poly.pdbx_strand_id
1 'polypeptide(L)'
;MQDMMGGFFGLELPEYGNFPYPESTCCAYVNSGRAAFECLLQNMPWPERIWIPRFICDTVLQAPQRLRIPVERYGINEQLQPELPPAGRNDLVLLVNYFGLSDLSEAAAQLRGRCIVDATTALYTPPLPGVPTFYSPRKFCGVPDGGVACAPFPLHQLPENTGSSSRHSLHLLQRLEEGAESALAASEAAEHQLDNRAGRMSRLTRQLLGSIDFSAAAERRLRNYHTLHQALGCINRLNLPASPGHAPMCYPLICGIPGLRDALIDAGIALPLYWPEVIGQSTACTTENKLARSLLPLPLDQRYSFSDMERLSRLILE
;
A
#
# COMPACT_ATOMS: atom_id res chain seq x y z
N MET A 1 -19.04 -27.93 -0.01
CA MET A 1 -18.41 -29.21 -0.37
C MET A 1 -17.99 -29.87 0.93
N GLN A 2 -18.45 -31.09 1.21
CA GLN A 2 -17.87 -31.88 2.31
C GLN A 2 -16.44 -32.22 1.92
N ASP A 3 -15.47 -31.90 2.78
CA ASP A 3 -14.09 -32.28 2.55
C ASP A 3 -14.01 -33.82 2.57
N MET A 4 -13.39 -34.38 1.56
CA MET A 4 -13.18 -35.83 1.43
C MET A 4 -12.22 -36.27 2.54
N MET A 5 -12.61 -37.29 3.29
CA MET A 5 -11.77 -37.84 4.35
C MET A 5 -10.61 -38.64 3.72
N GLY A 6 -9.34 -38.31 4.05
CA GLY A 6 -8.14 -38.92 3.45
C GLY A 6 -7.63 -38.18 2.21
N GLY A 7 -6.66 -38.77 1.51
CA GLY A 7 -6.02 -38.20 0.34
C GLY A 7 -4.59 -37.67 0.60
N PHE A 8 -4.11 -36.73 -0.23
CA PHE A 8 -2.80 -36.12 -0.05
C PHE A 8 -2.85 -34.91 0.90
N PHE A 9 -1.73 -34.59 1.52
CA PHE A 9 -1.61 -33.42 2.42
C PHE A 9 -1.73 -32.12 1.60
N GLY A 10 -2.35 -31.12 2.22
CA GLY A 10 -2.36 -29.74 1.71
C GLY A 10 -1.14 -28.94 2.18
N LEU A 11 -1.15 -27.63 1.95
CA LEU A 11 -0.15 -26.71 2.46
C LEU A 11 -0.38 -26.51 3.97
N GLU A 12 0.59 -26.91 4.78
CA GLU A 12 0.58 -26.76 6.23
C GLU A 12 1.28 -25.46 6.61
N LEU A 13 0.55 -24.54 7.22
CA LEU A 13 1.04 -23.21 7.59
C LEU A 13 0.83 -22.99 9.10
N PRO A 14 1.76 -22.30 9.79
CA PRO A 14 1.53 -21.88 11.17
C PRO A 14 0.35 -20.90 11.25
N GLU A 15 -0.29 -20.79 12.40
CA GLU A 15 -1.36 -19.82 12.65
C GLU A 15 -0.93 -18.86 13.76
N TYR A 16 -0.68 -17.60 13.41
CA TYR A 16 -0.39 -16.53 14.37
C TYR A 16 -1.64 -15.74 14.76
N GLY A 17 -2.59 -15.59 13.83
CA GLY A 17 -3.89 -14.95 14.09
C GLY A 17 -3.81 -13.46 14.46
N ASN A 18 -2.69 -12.79 14.22
CA ASN A 18 -2.46 -11.39 14.60
C ASN A 18 -2.50 -10.40 13.42
N PHE A 19 -3.24 -10.75 12.36
CA PHE A 19 -3.48 -9.80 11.26
C PHE A 19 -4.22 -8.56 11.79
N PRO A 20 -3.79 -7.34 11.48
CA PRO A 20 -4.27 -6.11 12.14
C PRO A 20 -5.76 -5.82 11.98
N TYR A 21 -6.40 -6.38 10.96
CA TYR A 21 -7.79 -6.06 10.58
C TYR A 21 -8.64 -7.33 10.56
N PRO A 22 -9.20 -7.78 11.71
CA PRO A 22 -10.08 -8.95 11.73
C PRO A 22 -11.34 -8.71 10.91
N GLU A 23 -11.77 -9.71 10.15
CA GLU A 23 -12.99 -9.63 9.35
C GLU A 23 -14.22 -9.44 10.25
N SER A 24 -15.07 -8.49 9.89
CA SER A 24 -16.29 -8.15 10.64
C SER A 24 -17.32 -7.52 9.72
N THR A 25 -18.48 -7.13 10.23
CA THR A 25 -19.47 -6.37 9.47
C THR A 25 -18.96 -5.01 8.98
N CYS A 26 -17.96 -4.45 9.65
CA CYS A 26 -17.34 -3.17 9.32
C CYS A 26 -15.97 -3.29 8.65
N CYS A 27 -15.47 -4.52 8.45
CA CYS A 27 -14.16 -4.78 7.85
C CYS A 27 -14.27 -5.98 6.90
N ALA A 28 -14.18 -5.72 5.59
CA ALA A 28 -14.35 -6.71 4.55
C ALA A 28 -13.02 -7.10 3.89
N TYR A 29 -12.83 -8.39 3.64
CA TYR A 29 -11.71 -8.94 2.90
C TYR A 29 -12.06 -9.11 1.43
N VAL A 30 -11.33 -8.42 0.58
CA VAL A 30 -11.53 -8.38 -0.87
C VAL A 30 -10.25 -8.73 -1.63
N ASN A 31 -10.34 -8.97 -2.94
CA ASN A 31 -9.26 -9.49 -3.75
C ASN A 31 -8.13 -8.47 -4.04
N SER A 32 -8.35 -7.17 -3.85
CA SER A 32 -7.30 -6.15 -4.08
C SER A 32 -7.61 -4.84 -3.35
N GLY A 33 -6.61 -3.95 -3.23
CA GLY A 33 -6.83 -2.60 -2.73
C GLY A 33 -7.82 -1.79 -3.59
N ARG A 34 -7.83 -2.02 -4.92
CA ARG A 34 -8.82 -1.43 -5.85
C ARG A 34 -10.24 -1.89 -5.54
N ALA A 35 -10.40 -3.18 -5.28
CA ALA A 35 -11.68 -3.75 -4.86
C ALA A 35 -12.12 -3.23 -3.49
N ALA A 36 -11.19 -3.00 -2.58
CA ALA A 36 -11.49 -2.43 -1.26
C ALA A 36 -12.00 -0.98 -1.39
N PHE A 37 -11.38 -0.19 -2.25
CA PHE A 37 -11.85 1.17 -2.53
C PHE A 37 -13.24 1.17 -3.18
N GLU A 38 -13.46 0.31 -4.18
CA GLU A 38 -14.79 0.16 -4.81
C GLU A 38 -15.85 -0.29 -3.81
N CYS A 39 -15.52 -1.24 -2.94
CA CYS A 39 -16.41 -1.70 -1.88
C CYS A 39 -16.83 -0.55 -0.94
N LEU A 40 -15.89 0.31 -0.54
CA LEU A 40 -16.23 1.49 0.27
C LEU A 40 -17.16 2.45 -0.48
N LEU A 41 -16.86 2.79 -1.74
CA LEU A 41 -17.69 3.68 -2.55
C LEU A 41 -19.12 3.17 -2.72
N GLN A 42 -19.31 1.85 -2.87
CA GLN A 42 -20.64 1.23 -3.01
C GLN A 42 -21.45 1.24 -1.71
N ASN A 43 -20.78 1.35 -0.55
CA ASN A 43 -21.42 1.34 0.76
C ASN A 43 -21.57 2.75 1.40
N MET A 44 -21.17 3.80 0.68
CA MET A 44 -21.27 5.20 1.11
C MET A 44 -22.38 5.94 0.35
N PRO A 45 -22.87 7.08 0.87
CA PRO A 45 -23.70 7.98 0.10
C PRO A 45 -22.98 8.39 -1.20
N TRP A 46 -23.74 8.37 -2.33
CA TRP A 46 -23.16 8.64 -3.65
C TRP A 46 -22.65 10.08 -3.75
N PRO A 47 -21.34 10.28 -4.02
CA PRO A 47 -20.79 11.62 -4.13
C PRO A 47 -21.07 12.24 -5.50
N GLU A 48 -21.14 13.58 -5.58
CA GLU A 48 -21.22 14.30 -6.85
C GLU A 48 -19.93 14.17 -7.65
N ARG A 49 -18.80 14.18 -6.94
CA ARG A 49 -17.45 13.92 -7.49
C ARG A 49 -16.53 13.40 -6.40
N ILE A 50 -15.40 12.83 -6.82
CA ILE A 50 -14.30 12.47 -5.93
C ILE A 50 -13.03 13.23 -6.32
N TRP A 51 -12.40 13.83 -5.31
CA TRP A 51 -11.09 14.46 -5.44
C TRP A 51 -10.00 13.45 -5.11
N ILE A 52 -9.06 13.25 -6.05
CA ILE A 52 -7.97 12.29 -5.95
C ILE A 52 -6.63 13.02 -6.10
N PRO A 53 -5.61 12.78 -5.25
CA PRO A 53 -4.33 13.47 -5.40
C PRO A 53 -3.68 13.12 -6.75
N ARG A 54 -2.86 14.03 -7.29
CA ARG A 54 -2.09 13.75 -8.52
C ARG A 54 -1.00 12.71 -8.27
N PHE A 55 -0.42 12.70 -7.06
CA PHE A 55 0.66 11.79 -6.70
C PHE A 55 0.10 10.44 -6.22
N ILE A 56 -0.38 9.64 -7.15
CA ILE A 56 -0.96 8.32 -6.91
C ILE A 56 -0.97 7.50 -8.21
N CYS A 57 -1.02 6.17 -8.10
CA CYS A 57 -1.15 5.26 -9.23
C CYS A 57 -2.50 5.45 -9.96
N ASP A 58 -2.47 5.50 -11.29
CA ASP A 58 -3.69 5.67 -12.11
C ASP A 58 -4.70 4.52 -11.95
N THR A 59 -4.27 3.36 -11.49
CA THR A 59 -5.20 2.24 -11.22
C THR A 59 -6.28 2.57 -10.19
N VAL A 60 -6.09 3.58 -9.34
CA VAL A 60 -7.11 4.08 -8.40
C VAL A 60 -8.34 4.61 -9.12
N LEU A 61 -8.19 5.11 -10.34
CA LEU A 61 -9.28 5.67 -11.14
C LEU A 61 -10.30 4.61 -11.60
N GLN A 62 -9.92 3.34 -11.62
CA GLN A 62 -10.77 2.26 -12.13
C GLN A 62 -12.09 2.11 -11.36
N ALA A 63 -12.07 2.27 -10.04
CA ALA A 63 -13.29 2.18 -9.22
C ALA A 63 -14.27 3.34 -9.49
N PRO A 64 -13.86 4.62 -9.39
CA PRO A 64 -14.74 5.74 -9.76
C PRO A 64 -15.25 5.66 -11.20
N GLN A 65 -14.40 5.26 -12.16
CA GLN A 65 -14.81 5.12 -13.57
C GLN A 65 -15.89 4.07 -13.76
N ARG A 66 -15.77 2.89 -13.15
CA ARG A 66 -16.82 1.84 -13.19
C ARG A 66 -18.13 2.31 -12.57
N LEU A 67 -18.01 3.05 -11.49
CA LEU A 67 -19.17 3.61 -10.76
C LEU A 67 -19.69 4.92 -11.38
N ARG A 68 -19.05 5.42 -12.46
CA ARG A 68 -19.43 6.67 -13.12
C ARG A 68 -19.42 7.89 -12.18
N ILE A 69 -18.50 7.90 -11.21
CA ILE A 69 -18.29 9.04 -10.32
C ILE A 69 -17.29 9.99 -11.00
N PRO A 70 -17.62 11.26 -11.20
CA PRO A 70 -16.69 12.26 -11.73
C PRO A 70 -15.46 12.40 -10.84
N VAL A 71 -14.28 12.50 -11.45
CA VAL A 71 -12.99 12.61 -10.75
C VAL A 71 -12.36 13.96 -11.05
N GLU A 72 -11.93 14.64 -9.99
CA GLU A 72 -11.09 15.83 -10.02
C GLU A 72 -9.74 15.55 -9.33
N ARG A 73 -8.70 16.32 -9.71
CA ARG A 73 -7.35 16.10 -9.18
C ARG A 73 -6.91 17.27 -8.31
N TYR A 74 -6.24 16.95 -7.18
CA TYR A 74 -5.66 17.95 -6.29
C TYR A 74 -4.16 17.70 -6.05
N GLY A 75 -3.46 18.71 -5.52
CA GLY A 75 -2.02 18.69 -5.29
C GLY A 75 -1.62 18.15 -3.92
N ILE A 76 -0.33 17.81 -3.80
CA ILE A 76 0.33 17.58 -2.52
C ILE A 76 1.55 18.47 -2.42
N ASN A 77 1.97 18.81 -1.20
CA ASN A 77 3.18 19.56 -0.98
C ASN A 77 4.45 18.68 -0.97
N GLU A 78 5.61 19.30 -0.86
CA GLU A 78 6.92 18.61 -0.86
C GLU A 78 7.12 17.69 0.37
N GLN A 79 6.26 17.78 1.40
CA GLN A 79 6.25 16.93 2.58
C GLN A 79 5.19 15.81 2.49
N LEU A 80 4.70 15.50 1.29
CA LEU A 80 3.67 14.48 1.04
C LEU A 80 2.34 14.73 1.78
N GLN A 81 2.04 16.00 2.14
CA GLN A 81 0.78 16.37 2.77
C GLN A 81 -0.23 16.85 1.72
N PRO A 82 -1.52 16.59 1.91
CA PRO A 82 -2.55 17.02 0.98
C PRO A 82 -2.71 18.54 0.96
N GLU A 83 -2.72 19.14 -0.24
CA GLU A 83 -3.20 20.50 -0.47
C GLU A 83 -4.70 20.40 -0.72
N LEU A 84 -5.50 20.48 0.37
CA LEU A 84 -6.93 20.17 0.32
C LEU A 84 -7.66 20.95 -0.77
N PRO A 85 -8.44 20.27 -1.63
CA PRO A 85 -9.19 20.91 -2.70
C PRO A 85 -10.41 21.69 -2.15
N PRO A 86 -10.99 22.62 -2.91
CA PRO A 86 -12.21 23.32 -2.55
C PRO A 86 -13.45 22.40 -2.70
N ALA A 87 -13.45 21.28 -1.96
CA ALA A 87 -14.49 20.25 -2.06
C ALA A 87 -15.84 20.77 -1.58
N GLY A 88 -16.86 20.58 -2.42
CA GLY A 88 -18.25 20.90 -2.11
C GLY A 88 -18.85 20.00 -1.01
N ARG A 89 -20.08 20.30 -0.60
CA ARG A 89 -20.74 19.56 0.49
C ARG A 89 -20.96 18.07 0.15
N ASN A 90 -21.19 17.75 -1.12
CA ASN A 90 -21.46 16.40 -1.60
C ASN A 90 -20.24 15.75 -2.28
N ASP A 91 -19.09 16.42 -2.26
CA ASP A 91 -17.85 15.87 -2.79
C ASP A 91 -17.19 14.95 -1.78
N LEU A 92 -16.45 13.97 -2.27
CA LEU A 92 -15.63 13.07 -1.50
C LEU A 92 -14.14 13.34 -1.79
N VAL A 93 -13.28 13.23 -0.81
CA VAL A 93 -11.83 13.42 -0.97
C VAL A 93 -11.11 12.13 -0.61
N LEU A 94 -10.28 11.63 -1.52
CA LEU A 94 -9.36 10.54 -1.24
C LEU A 94 -8.07 11.09 -0.64
N LEU A 95 -7.81 10.82 0.61
CA LEU A 95 -6.55 11.11 1.29
C LEU A 95 -5.62 9.91 1.19
N VAL A 96 -4.33 10.12 1.00
CA VAL A 96 -3.34 9.03 0.89
C VAL A 96 -2.38 9.08 2.07
N ASN A 97 -2.29 7.97 2.82
CA ASN A 97 -1.24 7.80 3.81
C ASN A 97 0.02 7.26 3.14
N TYR A 98 0.91 8.18 2.75
CA TYR A 98 2.15 7.83 2.06
C TYR A 98 3.09 7.07 3.00
N PHE A 99 3.32 5.80 2.68
CA PHE A 99 4.27 4.89 3.33
C PHE A 99 3.99 4.60 4.82
N GLY A 100 2.84 5.03 5.37
CA GLY A 100 2.53 4.90 6.79
C GLY A 100 3.14 6.00 7.65
N LEU A 101 3.55 7.12 7.03
CA LEU A 101 4.26 8.23 7.69
C LEU A 101 3.50 9.56 7.63
N SER A 102 2.33 9.60 6.96
CA SER A 102 1.51 10.83 6.89
C SER A 102 0.53 10.89 8.06
N ASP A 103 0.54 12.00 8.79
CA ASP A 103 -0.56 12.33 9.71
C ASP A 103 -1.67 13.03 8.93
N LEU A 104 -2.81 12.36 8.81
CA LEU A 104 -3.99 12.84 8.07
C LEU A 104 -5.11 13.34 9.00
N SER A 105 -4.87 13.37 10.32
CA SER A 105 -5.89 13.68 11.32
C SER A 105 -6.50 15.07 11.10
N GLU A 106 -5.69 16.08 10.85
CA GLU A 106 -6.14 17.45 10.62
C GLU A 106 -6.92 17.55 9.29
N ALA A 107 -6.39 16.98 8.22
CA ALA A 107 -7.04 16.96 6.91
C ALA A 107 -8.41 16.29 6.96
N ALA A 108 -8.51 15.14 7.63
CA ALA A 108 -9.76 14.42 7.82
C ALA A 108 -10.77 15.22 8.66
N ALA A 109 -10.32 15.89 9.71
CA ALA A 109 -11.16 16.75 10.55
C ALA A 109 -11.74 17.93 9.75
N GLN A 110 -10.94 18.60 8.92
CA GLN A 110 -11.38 19.70 8.05
C GLN A 110 -12.44 19.21 7.04
N LEU A 111 -12.33 17.99 6.55
CA LEU A 111 -13.26 17.38 5.60
C LEU A 111 -14.56 16.86 6.28
N ARG A 112 -14.63 16.82 7.61
CA ARG A 112 -15.82 16.44 8.37
C ARG A 112 -16.44 15.11 7.95
N GLY A 113 -15.61 14.06 7.79
CA GLY A 113 -16.06 12.74 7.36
C GLY A 113 -16.32 12.57 5.86
N ARG A 114 -16.09 13.60 5.03
CA ARG A 114 -16.21 13.53 3.57
C ARG A 114 -14.89 13.07 2.93
N CYS A 115 -14.28 12.07 3.50
CA CYS A 115 -13.04 11.51 2.96
C CYS A 115 -13.00 9.99 3.11
N ILE A 116 -12.16 9.38 2.31
CA ILE A 116 -11.69 8.00 2.42
C ILE A 116 -10.16 8.05 2.53
N VAL A 117 -9.56 7.19 3.33
CA VAL A 117 -8.10 7.07 3.39
C VAL A 117 -7.62 5.88 2.55
N ASP A 118 -6.75 6.15 1.60
CA ASP A 118 -5.92 5.13 0.97
C ASP A 118 -4.73 4.83 1.88
N ALA A 119 -4.78 3.70 2.56
CA ALA A 119 -3.71 3.16 3.37
C ALA A 119 -3.05 1.94 2.71
N THR A 120 -3.10 1.83 1.37
CA THR A 120 -2.48 0.71 0.65
C THR A 120 -0.95 0.67 0.80
N THR A 121 -0.33 1.77 1.20
CA THR A 121 1.10 1.87 1.57
C THR A 121 1.32 2.06 3.07
N ALA A 122 0.29 1.78 3.91
CA ALA A 122 0.30 2.05 5.35
C ALA A 122 -0.41 0.93 6.15
N LEU A 123 -0.10 -0.34 5.87
CA LEU A 123 -0.82 -1.50 6.41
C LEU A 123 -0.91 -1.51 7.94
N TYR A 124 0.09 -0.99 8.64
CA TYR A 124 0.14 -1.02 10.10
C TYR A 124 -0.49 0.22 10.76
N THR A 125 -0.93 1.21 9.97
CA THR A 125 -1.62 2.40 10.50
C THR A 125 -3.11 2.11 10.62
N PRO A 126 -3.69 2.15 11.83
CA PRO A 126 -5.13 1.91 12.00
C PRO A 126 -5.97 2.98 11.30
N PRO A 127 -7.24 2.69 10.99
CA PRO A 127 -8.16 3.69 10.47
C PRO A 127 -8.29 4.88 11.42
N LEU A 128 -8.36 6.09 10.87
CA LEU A 128 -8.76 7.24 11.66
C LEU A 128 -10.20 7.07 12.17
N PRO A 129 -10.50 7.48 13.41
CA PRO A 129 -11.84 7.37 13.96
C PRO A 129 -12.90 7.99 13.04
N GLY A 130 -13.90 7.21 12.67
CA GLY A 130 -14.99 7.66 11.81
C GLY A 130 -14.67 7.80 10.33
N VAL A 131 -13.48 7.39 9.87
CA VAL A 131 -13.05 7.55 8.46
C VAL A 131 -12.91 6.19 7.78
N PRO A 132 -13.63 5.95 6.68
CA PRO A 132 -13.44 4.76 5.86
C PRO A 132 -12.00 4.68 5.33
N THR A 133 -11.40 3.49 5.43
CA THR A 133 -10.00 3.28 5.07
C THR A 133 -9.83 1.96 4.33
N PHE A 134 -8.97 1.92 3.33
CA PHE A 134 -8.66 0.67 2.62
C PHE A 134 -7.17 0.38 2.55
N TYR A 135 -6.84 -0.93 2.50
CA TYR A 135 -5.48 -1.44 2.60
C TYR A 135 -5.17 -2.45 1.49
N SER A 136 -3.88 -2.67 1.24
CA SER A 136 -3.37 -3.69 0.33
C SER A 136 -2.27 -4.52 0.98
N PRO A 137 -2.57 -5.68 1.58
CA PRO A 137 -1.56 -6.57 2.18
C PRO A 137 -0.47 -7.00 1.19
N ARG A 138 -0.77 -7.10 -0.11
CA ARG A 138 0.18 -7.47 -1.17
C ARG A 138 1.44 -6.60 -1.24
N LYS A 139 1.37 -5.36 -0.77
CA LYS A 139 2.53 -4.45 -0.71
C LYS A 139 3.45 -4.71 0.48
N PHE A 140 3.01 -5.55 1.43
CA PHE A 140 3.72 -5.84 2.68
C PHE A 140 4.07 -7.30 2.85
N CYS A 141 3.34 -8.19 2.18
CA CYS A 141 3.38 -9.63 2.35
C CYS A 141 3.37 -10.34 1.01
N GLY A 142 3.97 -11.54 0.97
CA GLY A 142 3.95 -12.42 -0.18
C GLY A 142 2.61 -13.16 -0.30
N VAL A 143 1.59 -12.48 -0.81
CA VAL A 143 0.25 -13.04 -1.03
C VAL A 143 -0.22 -12.74 -2.45
N PRO A 144 -0.96 -13.65 -3.10
CA PRO A 144 -1.31 -13.51 -4.52
C PRO A 144 -2.40 -12.48 -4.80
N ASP A 145 -3.31 -12.26 -3.87
CA ASP A 145 -4.38 -11.27 -3.92
C ASP A 145 -4.54 -10.59 -2.57
N GLY A 146 -5.54 -9.78 -2.36
CA GLY A 146 -5.89 -9.23 -1.06
C GLY A 146 -5.97 -7.72 -1.01
N GLY A 147 -7.06 -7.28 -0.43
CA GLY A 147 -7.38 -5.93 0.00
C GLY A 147 -8.26 -5.99 1.24
N VAL A 148 -8.27 -4.92 2.02
CA VAL A 148 -9.14 -4.79 3.19
C VAL A 148 -9.87 -3.46 3.13
N ALA A 149 -11.19 -3.49 3.25
CA ALA A 149 -12.03 -2.30 3.37
C ALA A 149 -12.53 -2.20 4.81
N CYS A 150 -12.20 -1.14 5.52
CA CYS A 150 -12.68 -0.85 6.87
C CYS A 150 -13.52 0.43 6.87
N ALA A 151 -14.68 0.41 7.51
CA ALA A 151 -15.59 1.55 7.58
C ALA A 151 -16.13 1.73 9.00
N PRO A 152 -16.57 2.94 9.39
CA PRO A 152 -17.25 3.16 10.67
C PRO A 152 -18.72 2.72 10.66
N PHE A 153 -19.15 2.02 9.62
CA PHE A 153 -20.50 1.52 9.40
C PHE A 153 -20.46 0.12 8.77
N PRO A 154 -21.54 -0.67 8.85
CA PRO A 154 -21.61 -1.99 8.23
C PRO A 154 -21.47 -1.93 6.70
N LEU A 155 -20.68 -2.86 6.15
CA LEU A 155 -20.50 -3.06 4.72
C LEU A 155 -21.50 -4.13 4.24
N HIS A 156 -22.57 -3.71 3.59
CA HIS A 156 -23.65 -4.58 3.14
C HIS A 156 -23.46 -5.08 1.71
N GLN A 157 -22.90 -4.23 0.86
CA GLN A 157 -22.63 -4.57 -0.53
C GLN A 157 -21.22 -5.13 -0.65
N LEU A 158 -21.09 -6.43 -0.47
CA LEU A 158 -19.82 -7.13 -0.64
C LEU A 158 -19.76 -7.79 -2.02
N PRO A 159 -18.59 -7.74 -2.66
CA PRO A 159 -18.41 -8.43 -3.93
C PRO A 159 -18.53 -9.95 -3.76
N GLU A 160 -18.99 -10.62 -4.81
CA GLU A 160 -19.06 -12.08 -4.85
C GLU A 160 -17.65 -12.70 -4.94
N ASN A 161 -17.55 -13.99 -4.60
CA ASN A 161 -16.30 -14.70 -4.73
C ASN A 161 -16.03 -15.03 -6.20
N THR A 162 -14.98 -14.44 -6.76
CA THR A 162 -14.62 -14.56 -8.19
C THR A 162 -13.65 -15.70 -8.48
N GLY A 163 -13.34 -16.55 -7.52
CA GLY A 163 -12.53 -17.75 -7.78
C GLY A 163 -11.30 -17.92 -6.92
N SER A 164 -10.36 -18.73 -7.42
CA SER A 164 -9.13 -19.12 -6.74
C SER A 164 -7.94 -18.30 -7.23
N SER A 165 -7.13 -17.80 -6.32
CA SER A 165 -5.86 -17.11 -6.63
C SER A 165 -4.66 -18.06 -6.76
N SER A 166 -4.86 -19.38 -6.66
CA SER A 166 -3.76 -20.35 -6.77
C SER A 166 -2.98 -20.21 -8.08
N ARG A 167 -3.68 -19.89 -9.19
CA ARG A 167 -3.06 -19.67 -10.51
C ARG A 167 -2.16 -18.42 -10.56
N HIS A 168 -2.36 -17.47 -9.66
CA HIS A 168 -1.58 -16.23 -9.58
C HIS A 168 -0.49 -16.30 -8.51
N SER A 169 -0.21 -17.49 -7.96
CA SER A 169 0.76 -17.68 -6.87
C SER A 169 2.13 -18.13 -7.36
N LEU A 170 2.31 -18.40 -8.66
CA LEU A 170 3.54 -18.96 -9.23
C LEU A 170 4.77 -18.10 -8.87
N HIS A 171 4.65 -16.79 -8.98
CA HIS A 171 5.75 -15.86 -8.66
C HIS A 171 6.22 -15.95 -7.20
N LEU A 172 5.34 -16.33 -6.26
CA LEU A 172 5.70 -16.51 -4.85
C LEU A 172 6.56 -17.76 -4.65
N LEU A 173 6.20 -18.85 -5.35
CA LEU A 173 6.94 -20.10 -5.33
C LEU A 173 8.29 -19.96 -6.02
N GLN A 174 8.32 -19.39 -7.22
CA GLN A 174 9.57 -19.11 -7.94
C GLN A 174 10.51 -18.21 -7.13
N ARG A 175 9.97 -17.18 -6.50
CA ARG A 175 10.79 -16.31 -5.64
C ARG A 175 11.41 -17.06 -4.46
N LEU A 176 10.69 -18.04 -3.90
CA LEU A 176 11.18 -18.86 -2.79
C LEU A 176 12.27 -19.84 -3.25
N GLU A 177 12.10 -20.47 -4.38
CA GLU A 177 13.02 -21.51 -4.89
C GLU A 177 14.21 -20.93 -5.66
N GLU A 178 13.98 -19.93 -6.50
CA GLU A 178 14.93 -19.46 -7.51
C GLU A 178 15.40 -18.01 -7.26
N GLY A 179 14.73 -17.27 -6.38
CA GLY A 179 15.05 -15.89 -6.07
C GLY A 179 14.20 -14.86 -6.81
N ALA A 180 14.55 -13.57 -6.63
CA ALA A 180 13.68 -12.46 -7.07
C ALA A 180 13.67 -12.28 -8.58
N GLU A 181 14.81 -12.48 -9.24
CA GLU A 181 14.99 -12.21 -10.67
C GLU A 181 14.15 -13.16 -11.53
N SER A 182 14.22 -14.46 -11.26
CA SER A 182 13.41 -15.48 -11.96
C SER A 182 11.90 -15.30 -11.78
N ALA A 183 11.47 -14.72 -10.67
CA ALA A 183 10.05 -14.48 -10.38
C ALA A 183 9.46 -13.23 -11.03
N LEU A 184 10.25 -12.34 -11.63
CA LEU A 184 9.78 -11.04 -12.14
C LEU A 184 8.68 -11.19 -13.20
N ALA A 185 8.91 -11.99 -14.23
CA ALA A 185 7.93 -12.18 -15.31
C ALA A 185 6.61 -12.78 -14.82
N ALA A 186 6.67 -13.74 -13.89
CA ALA A 186 5.48 -14.33 -13.28
C ALA A 186 4.75 -13.34 -12.36
N SER A 187 5.49 -12.44 -11.69
CA SER A 187 4.93 -11.37 -10.86
C SER A 187 4.16 -10.34 -11.70
N GLU A 188 4.73 -9.92 -12.81
CA GLU A 188 4.08 -9.00 -13.77
C GLU A 188 2.84 -9.65 -14.39
N ALA A 189 2.93 -10.90 -14.82
CA ALA A 189 1.79 -11.64 -15.34
C ALA A 189 0.67 -11.79 -14.30
N ALA A 190 1.01 -12.06 -13.04
CA ALA A 190 0.03 -12.14 -11.95
C ALA A 190 -0.66 -10.79 -11.69
N GLU A 191 0.06 -9.66 -11.76
CA GLU A 191 -0.54 -8.32 -11.62
C GLU A 191 -1.52 -8.01 -12.76
N HIS A 192 -1.17 -8.34 -14.01
CA HIS A 192 -2.05 -8.16 -15.16
C HIS A 192 -3.29 -9.06 -15.14
N GLN A 193 -3.16 -10.26 -14.57
CA GLN A 193 -4.25 -11.22 -14.47
C GLN A 193 -5.15 -11.00 -13.25
N LEU A 194 -4.71 -10.19 -12.29
CA LEU A 194 -5.52 -9.89 -11.13
C LEU A 194 -6.82 -9.22 -11.57
N ASP A 195 -7.95 -9.89 -11.32
CA ASP A 195 -9.26 -9.40 -11.74
C ASP A 195 -9.48 -7.99 -11.19
N ASN A 196 -9.73 -7.04 -12.07
CA ASN A 196 -10.03 -5.66 -11.74
C ASN A 196 -11.44 -5.48 -11.17
N ARG A 197 -12.27 -6.53 -11.18
CA ARG A 197 -13.58 -6.53 -10.54
C ARG A 197 -13.44 -6.78 -9.05
N ALA A 198 -14.29 -6.12 -8.28
CA ALA A 198 -14.36 -6.38 -6.87
C ALA A 198 -14.83 -7.82 -6.61
N GLY A 199 -13.98 -8.61 -5.95
CA GLY A 199 -14.24 -9.97 -5.52
C GLY A 199 -13.82 -10.16 -4.07
N ARG A 200 -14.23 -11.25 -3.43
CA ARG A 200 -13.74 -11.58 -2.08
C ARG A 200 -12.30 -12.08 -2.13
N MET A 201 -11.54 -11.81 -1.09
CA MET A 201 -10.20 -12.35 -0.87
C MET A 201 -10.22 -13.89 -0.92
N SER A 202 -9.27 -14.47 -1.62
CA SER A 202 -9.17 -15.92 -1.77
C SER A 202 -8.91 -16.63 -0.43
N ARG A 203 -9.29 -17.91 -0.34
CA ARG A 203 -8.98 -18.75 0.82
C ARG A 203 -7.47 -18.89 1.02
N LEU A 204 -6.71 -19.01 -0.07
CA LEU A 204 -5.25 -19.12 -0.03
C LEU A 204 -4.63 -17.86 0.63
N THR A 205 -5.03 -16.68 0.21
CA THR A 205 -4.53 -15.43 0.79
C THR A 205 -4.88 -15.31 2.27
N ARG A 206 -6.09 -15.69 2.67
CA ARG A 206 -6.50 -15.69 4.09
C ARG A 206 -5.61 -16.57 4.94
N GLN A 207 -5.30 -17.78 4.47
CA GLN A 207 -4.41 -18.71 5.14
C GLN A 207 -2.98 -18.17 5.23
N LEU A 208 -2.45 -17.63 4.12
CA LEU A 208 -1.13 -17.01 4.10
C LEU A 208 -1.04 -15.82 5.06
N LEU A 209 -2.04 -14.94 5.10
CA LEU A 209 -2.08 -13.83 6.04
C LEU A 209 -2.15 -14.34 7.51
N GLY A 210 -2.93 -15.38 7.78
CA GLY A 210 -3.00 -16.00 9.09
C GLY A 210 -1.66 -16.60 9.55
N SER A 211 -0.77 -16.97 8.62
CA SER A 211 0.54 -17.57 8.88
C SER A 211 1.68 -16.57 9.04
N ILE A 212 1.42 -15.26 8.95
CA ILE A 212 2.43 -14.22 9.14
C ILE A 212 2.35 -13.68 10.56
N ASP A 213 3.49 -13.60 11.24
CA ASP A 213 3.61 -12.88 12.50
C ASP A 213 3.72 -11.36 12.22
N PHE A 214 2.56 -10.70 12.19
CA PHE A 214 2.48 -9.26 11.92
C PHE A 214 3.10 -8.42 13.03
N SER A 215 3.10 -8.88 14.27
CA SER A 215 3.74 -8.18 15.38
C SER A 215 5.26 -8.17 15.22
N ALA A 216 5.86 -9.34 14.99
CA ALA A 216 7.31 -9.44 14.74
C ALA A 216 7.73 -8.68 13.48
N ALA A 217 6.90 -8.72 12.41
CA ALA A 217 7.15 -7.96 11.18
C ALA A 217 7.11 -6.45 11.41
N ALA A 218 6.15 -5.94 12.17
CA ALA A 218 6.05 -4.52 12.53
C ALA A 218 7.27 -4.05 13.34
N GLU A 219 7.65 -4.81 14.38
CA GLU A 219 8.82 -4.50 15.19
C GLU A 219 10.12 -4.47 14.36
N ARG A 220 10.28 -5.42 13.44
CA ARG A 220 11.47 -5.44 12.56
C ARG A 220 11.51 -4.20 11.68
N ARG A 221 10.39 -3.80 11.06
CA ARG A 221 10.29 -2.59 10.25
C ARG A 221 10.60 -1.33 11.04
N LEU A 222 10.10 -1.23 12.27
CA LEU A 222 10.39 -0.09 13.15
C LEU A 222 11.89 -0.01 13.50
N ARG A 223 12.51 -1.13 13.86
CA ARG A 223 13.97 -1.16 14.12
C ARG A 223 14.77 -0.74 12.89
N ASN A 224 14.42 -1.26 11.72
CA ASN A 224 15.07 -0.91 10.46
C ASN A 224 14.88 0.58 10.13
N TYR A 225 13.67 1.12 10.34
CA TYR A 225 13.41 2.54 10.17
C TYR A 225 14.32 3.40 11.08
N HIS A 226 14.41 3.08 12.36
CA HIS A 226 15.25 3.82 13.30
C HIS A 226 16.72 3.82 12.89
N THR A 227 17.26 2.68 12.44
CA THR A 227 18.64 2.58 11.96
C THR A 227 18.87 3.50 10.75
N LEU A 228 17.99 3.46 9.75
CA LEU A 228 18.10 4.32 8.58
C LEU A 228 17.91 5.80 8.95
N HIS A 229 16.97 6.12 9.84
CA HIS A 229 16.70 7.50 10.24
C HIS A 229 17.85 8.11 11.04
N GLN A 230 18.50 7.35 11.90
CA GLN A 230 19.71 7.79 12.61
C GLN A 230 20.84 8.13 11.64
N ALA A 231 21.03 7.34 10.59
CA ALA A 231 22.09 7.55 9.62
C ALA A 231 21.78 8.64 8.57
N LEU A 232 20.52 8.67 8.08
CA LEU A 232 20.15 9.43 6.89
C LEU A 232 19.22 10.61 7.17
N GLY A 233 18.71 10.74 8.39
CA GLY A 233 17.73 11.78 8.74
C GLY A 233 18.25 13.20 8.49
N CYS A 234 19.54 13.45 8.71
CA CYS A 234 20.14 14.77 8.53
C CYS A 234 20.29 15.19 7.06
N ILE A 235 20.32 14.24 6.11
CA ILE A 235 20.40 14.54 4.67
C ILE A 235 19.04 14.44 3.97
N ASN A 236 18.02 13.92 4.67
CA ASN A 236 16.69 13.75 4.10
C ASN A 236 15.94 15.08 4.06
N ARG A 237 15.45 15.47 2.90
CA ARG A 237 14.64 16.69 2.73
C ARG A 237 13.19 16.52 3.20
N LEU A 238 12.75 15.28 3.40
CA LEU A 238 11.46 15.00 4.04
C LEU A 238 11.62 15.10 5.55
N ASN A 239 10.71 15.83 6.18
CA ASN A 239 10.64 15.93 7.63
C ASN A 239 9.95 14.71 8.24
N LEU A 240 10.68 13.60 8.32
CA LEU A 240 10.17 12.35 8.85
C LEU A 240 10.19 12.32 10.37
N PRO A 241 9.21 11.66 11.03
CA PRO A 241 9.23 11.50 12.47
C PRO A 241 10.43 10.67 12.93
N ALA A 242 11.10 11.07 13.99
CA ALA A 242 12.20 10.29 14.56
C ALA A 242 11.74 8.91 15.05
N SER A 243 10.49 8.81 15.50
CA SER A 243 9.84 7.55 15.89
C SER A 243 8.43 7.52 15.31
N PRO A 244 8.18 6.78 14.23
CA PRO A 244 6.85 6.64 13.69
C PRO A 244 5.97 5.82 14.65
N GLY A 245 4.69 6.18 14.77
CA GLY A 245 3.74 5.48 15.63
C GLY A 245 3.41 4.07 15.15
N HIS A 246 3.62 3.80 13.86
CA HIS A 246 3.33 2.52 13.20
C HIS A 246 4.42 2.15 12.20
N ALA A 247 4.54 0.85 11.91
CA ALA A 247 5.57 0.34 11.02
C ALA A 247 5.38 0.83 9.58
N PRO A 248 6.35 1.55 8.99
CA PRO A 248 6.23 2.10 7.64
C PRO A 248 6.48 1.04 6.55
N MET A 249 6.07 1.37 5.33
CA MET A 249 6.29 0.52 4.16
C MET A 249 7.75 0.53 3.71
N CYS A 250 8.36 1.70 3.64
CA CYS A 250 9.74 1.94 3.25
C CYS A 250 10.29 3.16 4.01
N TYR A 251 11.58 3.42 3.91
CA TYR A 251 12.16 4.70 4.33
C TYR A 251 12.21 5.63 3.11
N PRO A 252 11.33 6.63 2.99
CA PRO A 252 11.35 7.55 1.86
C PRO A 252 12.48 8.55 2.03
N LEU A 253 13.45 8.52 1.12
CA LEU A 253 14.59 9.43 1.11
C LEU A 253 14.49 10.38 -0.08
N ILE A 254 14.58 11.68 0.17
CA ILE A 254 14.84 12.70 -0.83
C ILE A 254 16.12 13.43 -0.42
N CYS A 255 17.17 13.26 -1.19
CA CYS A 255 18.46 13.91 -0.97
C CYS A 255 18.95 14.56 -2.27
N GLY A 256 19.98 15.39 -2.16
CA GLY A 256 20.54 16.11 -3.32
C GLY A 256 21.72 15.39 -3.99
N ILE A 257 21.88 14.08 -3.81
CA ILE A 257 23.01 13.31 -4.34
C ILE A 257 22.70 12.90 -5.78
N PRO A 258 23.41 13.43 -6.79
CA PRO A 258 23.18 13.08 -8.19
C PRO A 258 23.57 11.62 -8.47
N GLY A 259 22.77 10.90 -9.27
CA GLY A 259 23.07 9.52 -9.68
C GLY A 259 22.88 8.47 -8.59
N LEU A 260 22.47 8.85 -7.37
CA LEU A 260 22.35 7.91 -6.25
C LEU A 260 21.38 6.76 -6.55
N ARG A 261 20.28 7.00 -7.26
CA ARG A 261 19.34 5.93 -7.64
C ARG A 261 20.03 4.86 -8.45
N ASP A 262 20.78 5.26 -9.49
CA ASP A 262 21.44 4.33 -10.40
C ASP A 262 22.56 3.57 -9.66
N ALA A 263 23.35 4.27 -8.85
CA ALA A 263 24.40 3.65 -8.03
C ALA A 263 23.84 2.59 -7.06
N LEU A 264 22.69 2.85 -6.43
CA LEU A 264 22.04 1.88 -5.55
C LEU A 264 21.46 0.68 -6.32
N ILE A 265 20.90 0.91 -7.50
CA ILE A 265 20.42 -0.18 -8.38
C ILE A 265 21.60 -1.06 -8.82
N ASP A 266 22.71 -0.46 -9.23
CA ASP A 266 23.94 -1.18 -9.62
C ASP A 266 24.52 -1.97 -8.43
N ALA A 267 24.34 -1.48 -7.20
CA ALA A 267 24.71 -2.19 -5.97
C ALA A 267 23.70 -3.29 -5.56
N GLY A 268 22.68 -3.56 -6.39
CA GLY A 268 21.68 -4.61 -6.18
C GLY A 268 20.53 -4.21 -5.25
N ILE A 269 20.29 -2.90 -5.02
CA ILE A 269 19.15 -2.41 -4.24
C ILE A 269 17.97 -2.15 -5.16
N ALA A 270 16.88 -2.90 -5.02
CA ALA A 270 15.66 -2.68 -5.79
C ALA A 270 14.94 -1.41 -5.29
N LEU A 271 14.89 -0.39 -6.14
CA LEU A 271 14.23 0.88 -5.87
C LEU A 271 13.09 1.13 -6.88
N PRO A 272 11.86 0.77 -6.55
CA PRO A 272 10.73 1.03 -7.44
C PRO A 272 10.56 2.54 -7.67
N LEU A 273 10.19 2.91 -8.89
CA LEU A 273 9.75 4.26 -9.20
C LEU A 273 8.24 4.33 -8.90
N TYR A 274 7.87 5.07 -7.85
CA TYR A 274 6.47 5.22 -7.51
C TYR A 274 5.78 6.21 -8.45
N TRP A 275 4.71 5.70 -9.07
CA TRP A 275 3.81 6.44 -9.94
C TRP A 275 4.51 7.13 -11.12
N PRO A 276 5.21 6.35 -11.98
CA PRO A 276 5.93 6.90 -13.13
C PRO A 276 5.01 7.64 -14.10
N GLU A 277 3.73 7.31 -14.15
CA GLU A 277 2.70 7.98 -14.92
C GLU A 277 2.56 9.47 -14.58
N VAL A 278 2.85 9.86 -13.33
CA VAL A 278 2.86 11.27 -12.90
C VAL A 278 3.89 12.09 -13.67
N ILE A 279 5.01 11.47 -14.04
CA ILE A 279 6.08 12.15 -14.79
C ILE A 279 5.62 12.54 -16.18
N GLY A 280 4.76 11.75 -16.83
CA GLY A 280 4.24 12.01 -18.18
C GLY A 280 3.02 12.91 -18.23
N GLN A 281 2.26 13.03 -17.14
CA GLN A 281 0.97 13.73 -17.11
C GLN A 281 1.07 15.21 -16.72
N SER A 282 2.19 15.66 -16.16
CA SER A 282 2.34 17.02 -15.68
C SER A 282 3.39 17.82 -16.45
N THR A 283 3.19 19.14 -16.56
CA THR A 283 4.26 20.04 -16.97
C THR A 283 5.47 19.85 -16.05
N ALA A 284 6.67 19.90 -16.58
CA ALA A 284 7.94 19.51 -15.93
C ALA A 284 8.27 20.17 -14.56
N CYS A 285 7.40 21.02 -14.04
CA CYS A 285 7.65 21.87 -12.87
C CYS A 285 6.71 21.63 -11.66
N THR A 286 5.84 20.59 -11.66
CA THR A 286 4.95 20.34 -10.52
C THR A 286 5.69 19.64 -9.39
N THR A 287 5.20 19.83 -8.15
CA THR A 287 5.71 19.17 -6.94
C THR A 287 5.70 17.65 -7.09
N GLU A 288 4.62 17.10 -7.61
CA GLU A 288 4.45 15.66 -7.81
C GLU A 288 5.46 15.07 -8.80
N ASN A 289 5.77 15.82 -9.87
CA ASN A 289 6.79 15.38 -10.85
C ASN A 289 8.19 15.37 -10.22
N LYS A 290 8.53 16.39 -9.44
CA LYS A 290 9.79 16.43 -8.66
C LYS A 290 9.87 15.27 -7.69
N LEU A 291 8.80 15.03 -6.92
CA LEU A 291 8.72 13.92 -5.97
C LEU A 291 8.90 12.56 -6.68
N ALA A 292 8.18 12.32 -7.77
CA ALA A 292 8.28 11.06 -8.50
C ALA A 292 9.71 10.77 -8.98
N ARG A 293 10.47 11.79 -9.39
CA ARG A 293 11.86 11.63 -9.85
C ARG A 293 12.87 11.50 -8.73
N SER A 294 12.67 12.20 -7.60
CA SER A 294 13.69 12.31 -6.54
C SER A 294 13.48 11.36 -5.36
N LEU A 295 12.27 10.84 -5.17
CA LEU A 295 11.96 9.97 -4.06
C LEU A 295 12.63 8.60 -4.21
N LEU A 296 13.44 8.21 -3.25
CA LEU A 296 14.06 6.90 -3.12
C LEU A 296 13.35 6.12 -2.01
N PRO A 297 12.52 5.12 -2.33
CA PRO A 297 11.85 4.30 -1.33
C PRO A 297 12.79 3.18 -0.86
N LEU A 298 13.62 3.46 0.13
CA LEU A 298 14.61 2.50 0.63
C LEU A 298 13.92 1.33 1.32
N PRO A 299 14.32 0.08 1.01
CA PRO A 299 13.73 -1.10 1.63
C PRO A 299 14.09 -1.19 3.11
N LEU A 300 13.09 -1.50 3.96
CA LEU A 300 13.28 -1.69 5.40
C LEU A 300 12.41 -2.83 5.97
N ASP A 301 11.83 -3.62 5.10
CA ASP A 301 10.83 -4.61 5.50
C ASP A 301 11.40 -5.76 6.34
N GLN A 302 10.52 -6.64 6.81
CA GLN A 302 10.85 -7.70 7.77
C GLN A 302 11.86 -8.73 7.26
N ARG A 303 12.21 -8.73 5.99
CA ARG A 303 13.23 -9.63 5.40
C ARG A 303 14.66 -9.18 5.71
N TYR A 304 14.85 -7.91 6.07
CA TYR A 304 16.17 -7.32 6.26
C TYR A 304 16.57 -7.23 7.73
N SER A 305 17.85 -7.42 7.99
CA SER A 305 18.48 -7.34 9.30
C SER A 305 19.01 -5.93 9.60
N PHE A 306 19.50 -5.73 10.81
CA PHE A 306 20.23 -4.51 11.20
C PHE A 306 21.47 -4.29 10.31
N SER A 307 22.25 -5.34 10.05
CA SER A 307 23.45 -5.23 9.20
C SER A 307 23.14 -4.85 7.74
N ASP A 308 21.95 -5.24 7.23
CA ASP A 308 21.51 -4.80 5.91
C ASP A 308 21.23 -3.30 5.89
N MET A 309 20.64 -2.76 6.97
CA MET A 309 20.38 -1.33 7.10
C MET A 309 21.67 -0.52 7.23
N GLU A 310 22.65 -1.01 7.98
CA GLU A 310 23.98 -0.39 8.06
C GLU A 310 24.70 -0.38 6.72
N ARG A 311 24.65 -1.51 5.98
CA ARG A 311 25.20 -1.60 4.62
C ARG A 311 24.52 -0.58 3.70
N LEU A 312 23.19 -0.52 3.71
CA LEU A 312 22.43 0.42 2.87
C LEU A 312 22.78 1.87 3.21
N SER A 313 22.91 2.21 4.49
CA SER A 313 23.29 3.55 4.92
C SER A 313 24.70 3.93 4.45
N ARG A 314 25.66 3.01 4.51
CA ARG A 314 27.03 3.24 4.01
C ARG A 314 27.04 3.50 2.52
N LEU A 315 26.34 2.70 1.72
CA LEU A 315 26.24 2.88 0.26
C LEU A 315 25.66 4.25 -0.15
N ILE A 316 24.94 4.93 0.76
CA ILE A 316 24.36 6.25 0.50
C ILE A 316 25.28 7.38 0.93
N LEU A 317 26.09 7.16 1.97
CA LEU A 317 26.93 8.19 2.59
C LEU A 317 28.36 8.22 2.04
N GLU A 318 28.82 7.14 1.40
CA GLU A 318 30.11 7.02 0.70
C GLU A 318 29.99 7.46 -0.76
#